data_6834b5cb8bb7a1ebe680cb26c8ac649a
#
_entry.id   6834b5cb8bb7a1ebe680cb26c8ac649a
#
_cell.length_a   1.000
_cell.length_b   1.000
_cell.length_c   1.000
_cell.angle_alpha   90.00
_cell.angle_beta   90.00
_cell.angle_gamma   90.00
#
_symmetry.space_group_name_H-M   'P 1'
#
loop_
_entity.id
_entity.type
_entity.pdbx_description
1 polymer ?
#
loop_
_entity_poly.entity_id
_entity_poly.type
_entity_poly.pdbx_seq_one_letter_code
_entity_poly.pdbx_strand_id
1 'polypeptide(L)'
;MKVWVCGPAIWMMPSESIYGGWPASGEIDLVEIRGDNMQEILSTVHYGSDPANHKYQGGTYLLSQSNNLNEVFHELAFIWEENSMKFILDNEYTVFELTSSQIGFEENYPFNEIFYLIVNVAVGGNFVGNYVNNNDLCYAANASNCPDNKRFLIDWIKYETL
;
A
#
# COMPACT_ATOMS: atom_id res chain seq x y z
N MET A 1 -23.69 1.35 -11.87
CA MET A 1 -22.39 0.83 -11.42
C MET A 1 -21.74 1.94 -10.59
N LYS A 2 -21.65 1.79 -9.29
CA LYS A 2 -21.00 2.80 -8.43
C LYS A 2 -19.50 2.56 -8.51
N VAL A 3 -18.78 3.44 -9.14
CA VAL A 3 -17.32 3.41 -9.16
C VAL A 3 -16.85 4.09 -7.88
N TRP A 4 -16.27 3.30 -6.98
CA TRP A 4 -15.68 3.80 -5.76
C TRP A 4 -14.30 4.36 -6.08
N VAL A 5 -14.16 5.68 -5.96
CA VAL A 5 -12.92 6.40 -6.27
C VAL A 5 -12.11 6.59 -4.99
N CYS A 6 -12.02 5.56 -4.16
CA CYS A 6 -11.25 5.57 -2.91
C CYS A 6 -10.13 4.55 -2.98
N GLY A 7 -8.97 4.91 -2.45
CA GLY A 7 -7.79 4.05 -2.35
C GLY A 7 -7.34 3.93 -0.90
N PRO A 8 -7.84 2.92 -0.15
CA PRO A 8 -7.25 2.57 1.12
C PRO A 8 -5.82 2.10 0.93
N ALA A 9 -4.92 2.60 1.78
CA ALA A 9 -3.52 2.22 1.75
C ALA A 9 -2.91 2.14 3.14
N ILE A 10 -2.00 1.20 3.31
CA ILE A 10 -1.05 1.10 4.42
C ILE A 10 0.32 1.06 3.77
N TRP A 11 1.12 2.06 4.02
CA TRP A 11 2.38 2.28 3.33
C TRP A 11 3.40 2.98 4.21
N MET A 12 4.61 3.14 3.73
CA MET A 12 5.70 3.70 4.52
C MET A 12 6.53 4.67 3.69
N MET A 13 6.96 5.75 4.36
CA MET A 13 7.91 6.72 3.82
C MET A 13 9.16 6.77 4.69
N PRO A 14 10.33 7.12 4.11
CA PRO A 14 11.56 7.27 4.86
C PRO A 14 11.45 8.42 5.86
N SER A 15 11.97 8.20 7.07
CA SER A 15 12.00 9.23 8.11
C SER A 15 12.92 10.40 7.74
N GLU A 16 13.96 10.12 6.96
CA GLU A 16 14.90 11.11 6.44
C GLU A 16 15.19 10.81 4.96
N SER A 17 15.36 11.87 4.16
CA SER A 17 15.66 11.74 2.72
C SER A 17 17.17 11.60 2.49
N ILE A 18 17.79 10.55 3.03
CA ILE A 18 19.25 10.35 3.03
C ILE A 18 19.80 10.23 1.60
N TYR A 19 19.06 9.58 0.72
CA TYR A 19 19.47 9.39 -0.69
C TYR A 19 18.90 10.47 -1.62
N GLY A 20 18.15 11.43 -1.08
CA GLY A 20 17.50 12.52 -1.84
C GLY A 20 15.97 12.50 -1.72
N GLY A 21 15.31 13.43 -2.39
CA GLY A 21 13.86 13.49 -2.46
C GLY A 21 13.25 12.28 -3.16
N TRP A 22 11.94 12.12 -2.99
CA TRP A 22 11.21 11.02 -3.64
C TRP A 22 11.54 10.92 -5.14
N PRO A 23 11.74 9.71 -5.68
CA PRO A 23 11.71 8.41 -5.03
C PRO A 23 13.07 7.89 -4.53
N ALA A 24 14.11 8.75 -4.48
CA ALA A 24 15.49 8.33 -4.21
C ALA A 24 15.67 7.70 -2.82
N SER A 25 14.92 8.14 -1.83
CA SER A 25 14.94 7.56 -0.47
C SER A 25 13.87 6.49 -0.25
N GLY A 26 13.19 6.06 -1.32
CA GLY A 26 12.25 4.95 -1.31
C GLY A 26 10.83 5.30 -0.85
N GLU A 27 9.91 4.38 -1.12
CA GLU A 27 8.55 4.28 -0.62
C GLU A 27 8.18 2.80 -0.60
N ILE A 28 7.49 2.35 0.43
CA ILE A 28 7.10 0.94 0.59
C ILE A 28 5.58 0.90 0.79
N ASP A 29 4.85 0.40 -0.19
CA ASP A 29 3.42 0.24 -0.13
C ASP A 29 3.11 -1.20 0.32
N LEU A 30 2.73 -1.35 1.59
CA LEU A 30 2.42 -2.66 2.16
C LEU A 30 1.16 -3.23 1.53
N VAL A 31 0.12 -2.40 1.45
CA VAL A 31 -1.12 -2.71 0.78
C VAL A 31 -1.72 -1.46 0.18
N GLU A 32 -2.07 -1.54 -1.09
CA GLU A 32 -2.88 -0.57 -1.79
C GLU A 32 -4.10 -1.26 -2.39
N ILE A 33 -5.25 -0.62 -2.28
CA ILE A 33 -6.52 -1.15 -2.75
C ILE A 33 -7.19 -0.11 -3.62
N ARG A 34 -7.73 -0.55 -4.76
CA ARG A 34 -8.62 0.28 -5.56
C ARG A 34 -10.06 -0.01 -5.19
N GLY A 35 -10.80 0.99 -4.78
CA GLY A 35 -12.17 0.83 -4.31
C GLY A 35 -13.15 0.31 -5.38
N ASP A 36 -12.78 0.32 -6.65
CA ASP A 36 -13.51 -0.30 -7.74
C ASP A 36 -13.19 -1.81 -7.91
N ASN A 37 -12.14 -2.30 -7.26
CA ASN A 37 -11.71 -3.69 -7.32
C ASN A 37 -11.26 -4.21 -5.94
N MET A 38 -12.20 -4.51 -5.08
CA MET A 38 -11.97 -4.98 -3.71
C MET A 38 -11.45 -6.43 -3.61
N GLN A 39 -11.15 -7.05 -4.73
CA GLN A 39 -10.51 -8.36 -4.80
C GLN A 39 -9.00 -8.26 -5.02
N GLU A 40 -8.50 -7.10 -5.38
CA GLU A 40 -7.10 -6.90 -5.73
C GLU A 40 -6.34 -6.24 -4.58
N ILE A 41 -5.25 -6.89 -4.18
CA ILE A 41 -4.27 -6.35 -3.22
C ILE A 41 -2.97 -6.14 -3.98
N LEU A 42 -2.45 -4.92 -3.91
CA LEU A 42 -1.17 -4.56 -4.49
C LEU A 42 -0.17 -4.30 -3.36
N SER A 43 1.04 -4.79 -3.53
CA SER A 43 2.21 -4.42 -2.71
C SER A 43 3.30 -3.92 -3.65
N THR A 44 3.86 -2.75 -3.39
CA THR A 44 4.77 -2.06 -4.30
C THR A 44 5.91 -1.41 -3.53
N VAL A 45 7.06 -1.28 -4.16
CA VAL A 45 8.14 -0.44 -3.68
C VAL A 45 8.55 0.52 -4.79
N HIS A 46 8.80 1.78 -4.42
CA HIS A 46 9.22 2.83 -5.33
C HIS A 46 10.64 3.28 -5.01
N TYR A 47 11.45 3.50 -6.05
CA TYR A 47 12.85 3.89 -5.95
C TYR A 47 13.32 4.58 -7.23
N GLY A 48 14.59 4.96 -7.30
CA GLY A 48 15.19 5.64 -8.45
C GLY A 48 15.80 6.97 -8.06
N SER A 49 16.61 7.59 -8.91
CA SER A 49 17.38 8.80 -8.56
C SER A 49 16.53 10.05 -8.38
N ASP A 50 15.43 10.14 -9.11
CA ASP A 50 14.57 11.32 -9.16
C ASP A 50 13.22 10.98 -9.85
N PRO A 51 12.21 11.87 -9.86
CA PRO A 51 10.91 11.58 -10.47
C PRO A 51 10.94 11.25 -11.97
N ALA A 52 11.94 11.70 -12.71
CA ALA A 52 12.07 11.38 -14.14
C ALA A 52 12.64 9.98 -14.37
N ASN A 53 13.39 9.46 -13.38
CA ASN A 53 14.00 8.13 -13.37
C ASN A 53 13.33 7.22 -12.33
N HIS A 54 12.09 7.49 -11.98
CA HIS A 54 11.30 6.69 -11.06
C HIS A 54 11.13 5.26 -11.57
N LYS A 55 11.39 4.33 -10.69
CA LYS A 55 11.20 2.89 -10.88
C LYS A 55 10.33 2.32 -9.76
N TYR A 56 9.70 1.21 -10.05
CA TYR A 56 8.94 0.46 -9.06
C TYR A 56 9.02 -1.03 -9.34
N GLN A 57 8.85 -1.82 -8.30
CA GLN A 57 8.64 -3.26 -8.38
C GLN A 57 7.52 -3.63 -7.41
N GLY A 58 6.74 -4.63 -7.75
CA GLY A 58 5.63 -5.04 -6.90
C GLY A 58 4.93 -6.29 -7.38
N GLY A 59 3.97 -6.73 -6.60
CA GLY A 59 3.12 -7.85 -6.90
C GLY A 59 1.66 -7.54 -6.65
N THR A 60 0.81 -8.38 -7.23
CA THR A 60 -0.64 -8.31 -7.09
C THR A 60 -1.17 -9.67 -6.69
N TYR A 61 -2.06 -9.70 -5.70
CA TYR A 61 -2.81 -10.90 -5.35
C TYR A 61 -4.30 -10.68 -5.59
N LEU A 62 -4.95 -11.66 -6.19
CA LEU A 62 -6.39 -11.64 -6.46
C LEU A 62 -7.13 -12.57 -5.51
N LEU A 63 -7.90 -11.98 -4.62
CA LEU A 63 -8.80 -12.68 -3.71
C LEU A 63 -10.00 -13.29 -4.47
N SER A 64 -10.56 -14.37 -3.95
CA SER A 64 -11.82 -14.90 -4.46
C SER A 64 -12.99 -13.97 -4.17
N GLN A 65 -14.11 -14.12 -4.89
CA GLN A 65 -15.30 -13.30 -4.66
C GLN A 65 -15.87 -13.45 -3.24
N SER A 66 -15.79 -14.65 -2.67
CA SER A 66 -16.29 -14.92 -1.32
C SER A 66 -15.32 -14.53 -0.20
N ASN A 67 -14.11 -14.14 -0.55
CA ASN A 67 -13.04 -13.76 0.38
C ASN A 67 -12.45 -12.39 0.00
N ASN A 68 -13.29 -11.47 -0.46
CA ASN A 68 -12.84 -10.12 -0.82
C ASN A 68 -12.81 -9.20 0.42
N LEU A 69 -12.15 -8.06 0.27
CA LEU A 69 -11.90 -7.10 1.35
C LEU A 69 -13.14 -6.44 1.95
N ASN A 70 -14.32 -6.61 1.34
CA ASN A 70 -15.58 -6.14 1.93
C ASN A 70 -16.21 -7.15 2.89
N GLU A 71 -15.82 -8.42 2.81
CA GLU A 71 -16.51 -9.52 3.50
C GLU A 71 -15.74 -9.98 4.74
N VAL A 72 -14.41 -9.97 4.69
CA VAL A 72 -13.57 -10.51 5.76
C VAL A 72 -12.34 -9.65 6.01
N PHE A 73 -11.78 -9.76 7.23
CA PHE A 73 -10.46 -9.22 7.52
C PHE A 73 -9.39 -10.13 6.94
N HIS A 74 -8.34 -9.51 6.44
CA HIS A 74 -7.13 -10.16 5.96
C HIS A 74 -5.94 -9.73 6.79
N GLU A 75 -4.98 -10.62 6.96
CA GLU A 75 -3.71 -10.31 7.59
C GLU A 75 -2.64 -10.10 6.53
N LEU A 76 -1.95 -8.97 6.58
CA LEU A 76 -0.74 -8.75 5.80
C LEU A 76 0.48 -8.75 6.72
N ALA A 77 1.37 -9.73 6.55
CA ALA A 77 2.67 -9.76 7.19
C ALA A 77 3.73 -9.15 6.25
N PHE A 78 4.51 -8.23 6.78
CA PHE A 78 5.66 -7.64 6.12
C PHE A 78 6.93 -8.05 6.86
N ILE A 79 7.73 -8.88 6.24
CA ILE A 79 9.03 -9.29 6.76
C ILE A 79 10.09 -8.41 6.10
N TRP A 80 10.81 -7.67 6.93
CA TRP A 80 11.78 -6.70 6.46
C TRP A 80 13.14 -6.94 7.12
N GLU A 81 14.09 -7.28 6.32
CA GLU A 81 15.49 -7.52 6.69
C GLU A 81 16.40 -6.53 5.96
N GLU A 82 17.64 -6.43 6.35
CA GLU A 82 18.61 -5.47 5.81
C GLU A 82 18.69 -5.47 4.27
N ASN A 83 18.57 -6.64 3.65
CA ASN A 83 18.74 -6.81 2.22
C ASN A 83 17.55 -7.50 1.52
N SER A 84 16.44 -7.65 2.22
CA SER A 84 15.25 -8.31 1.65
C SER A 84 13.97 -7.82 2.26
N MET A 85 12.91 -7.90 1.48
CA MET A 85 11.54 -7.62 1.89
C MET A 85 10.61 -8.69 1.35
N LYS A 86 9.62 -9.09 2.16
CA LYS A 86 8.61 -10.05 1.75
C LYS A 86 7.24 -9.66 2.27
N PHE A 87 6.26 -9.67 1.40
CA PHE A 87 4.86 -9.33 1.66
C PHE A 87 4.03 -10.59 1.57
N ILE A 88 3.39 -11.00 2.66
CA ILE A 88 2.65 -12.26 2.78
C ILE A 88 1.22 -11.95 3.21
N LEU A 89 0.26 -12.43 2.43
CA LEU A 89 -1.16 -12.33 2.74
C LEU A 89 -1.64 -13.62 3.41
N ASP A 90 -2.40 -13.45 4.51
CA ASP A 90 -3.06 -14.53 5.28
C ASP A 90 -2.12 -15.65 5.73
N ASN A 91 -0.85 -15.32 6.00
CA ASN A 91 0.21 -16.27 6.35
C ASN A 91 0.45 -17.39 5.31
N GLU A 92 -0.07 -17.24 4.10
CA GLU A 92 -0.06 -18.28 3.08
C GLU A 92 0.50 -17.79 1.75
N TYR A 93 0.07 -16.62 1.28
CA TYR A 93 0.33 -16.17 -0.08
C TYR A 93 1.39 -15.07 -0.12
N THR A 94 2.52 -15.34 -0.77
CA THR A 94 3.50 -14.30 -1.09
C THR A 94 2.93 -13.40 -2.19
N VAL A 95 2.61 -12.15 -1.83
CA VAL A 95 2.17 -11.14 -2.79
C VAL A 95 3.35 -10.61 -3.59
N PHE A 96 4.45 -10.33 -2.88
CA PHE A 96 5.67 -9.81 -3.47
C PHE A 96 6.88 -10.12 -2.58
N GLU A 97 8.04 -10.27 -3.17
CA GLU A 97 9.32 -10.28 -2.44
C GLU A 97 10.41 -9.60 -3.28
N LEU A 98 11.32 -8.94 -2.60
CA LEU A 98 12.42 -8.20 -3.19
C LEU A 98 13.71 -8.43 -2.39
N THR A 99 14.81 -8.55 -3.12
CA THR A 99 16.16 -8.50 -2.55
C THR A 99 16.93 -7.30 -3.10
N SER A 100 17.90 -6.80 -2.34
CA SER A 100 18.73 -5.66 -2.75
C SER A 100 19.44 -5.88 -4.09
N SER A 101 19.79 -7.12 -4.42
CA SER A 101 20.41 -7.49 -5.69
C SER A 101 19.52 -7.28 -6.93
N GLN A 102 18.20 -7.17 -6.74
CA GLN A 102 17.24 -6.95 -7.83
C GLN A 102 17.08 -5.46 -8.19
N ILE A 103 17.61 -4.55 -7.37
CA ILE A 103 17.57 -3.07 -7.60
C ILE A 103 18.79 -2.71 -8.41
N GLY A 104 19.61 -3.25 -8.98
CA GLY A 104 20.72 -2.86 -9.85
C GLY A 104 21.81 -2.05 -9.14
N PHE A 105 23.05 -2.15 -9.66
CA PHE A 105 24.22 -1.52 -9.05
C PHE A 105 24.30 0.02 -9.23
N GLU A 106 23.48 0.57 -10.12
CA GLU A 106 23.49 2.02 -10.42
C GLU A 106 22.59 2.81 -9.48
N GLU A 107 21.84 2.13 -8.61
CA GLU A 107 20.87 2.73 -7.72
C GLU A 107 21.16 2.33 -6.29
N ASN A 108 20.98 3.29 -5.38
CA ASN A 108 21.01 2.98 -3.96
C ASN A 108 19.84 2.06 -3.62
N TYR A 109 20.05 1.11 -2.73
CA TYR A 109 19.00 0.36 -2.09
C TYR A 109 18.44 1.19 -0.92
N PRO A 110 17.34 1.92 -1.10
CA PRO A 110 16.90 2.89 -0.10
C PRO A 110 16.17 2.27 1.10
N PHE A 111 15.91 0.97 1.06
CA PHE A 111 15.10 0.25 2.04
C PHE A 111 15.92 -0.30 3.21
N ASN A 112 17.10 0.24 3.46
CA ASN A 112 17.97 -0.06 4.60
C ASN A 112 17.95 1.04 5.68
N GLU A 113 17.04 2.02 5.53
CA GLU A 113 16.88 3.17 6.40
C GLU A 113 15.61 3.06 7.26
N ILE A 114 15.39 4.03 8.12
CA ILE A 114 14.20 4.08 8.98
C ILE A 114 13.01 4.65 8.21
N PHE A 115 11.90 3.94 8.23
CA PHE A 115 10.64 4.34 7.65
C PHE A 115 9.56 4.51 8.72
N TYR A 116 8.58 5.36 8.46
CA TYR A 116 7.39 5.50 9.27
C TYR A 116 6.14 5.06 8.54
N LEU A 117 5.20 4.49 9.28
CA LEU A 117 3.95 3.96 8.73
C LEU A 117 2.94 5.08 8.49
N ILE A 118 2.24 4.99 7.37
CA ILE A 118 1.13 5.86 6.98
C ILE A 118 -0.10 4.97 6.70
N VAL A 119 -1.24 5.41 7.20
CA VAL A 119 -2.54 4.80 6.90
C VAL A 119 -3.46 5.89 6.41
N ASN A 120 -4.05 5.71 5.24
CA ASN A 120 -4.99 6.68 4.68
C ASN A 120 -6.02 6.03 3.75
N VAL A 121 -7.00 6.83 3.39
CA VAL A 121 -7.91 6.54 2.28
C VAL A 121 -7.84 7.72 1.32
N ALA A 122 -7.22 7.52 0.17
CA ALA A 122 -7.18 8.52 -0.89
C ALA A 122 -8.54 8.63 -1.56
N VAL A 123 -8.92 9.83 -1.97
CA VAL A 123 -10.16 10.10 -2.71
C VAL A 123 -9.80 10.71 -4.06
N GLY A 124 -10.08 9.98 -5.14
CA GLY A 124 -9.66 10.38 -6.48
C GLY A 124 -8.15 10.27 -6.69
N GLY A 125 -7.69 10.76 -7.82
CA GLY A 125 -6.28 10.71 -8.22
C GLY A 125 -6.01 9.69 -9.34
N ASN A 126 -4.76 9.67 -9.80
CA ASN A 126 -4.38 8.86 -10.96
C ASN A 126 -4.55 7.35 -10.72
N PHE A 127 -4.32 6.90 -9.49
CA PHE A 127 -4.38 5.48 -9.13
C PHE A 127 -5.81 4.95 -9.05
N VAL A 128 -6.70 5.68 -8.40
CA VAL A 128 -8.11 5.26 -8.18
C VAL A 128 -9.10 5.90 -9.16
N GLY A 129 -8.64 6.78 -10.06
CA GLY A 129 -9.47 7.50 -11.02
C GLY A 129 -9.99 8.85 -10.52
N ASN A 130 -10.32 9.73 -11.47
CA ASN A 130 -10.62 11.13 -11.16
C ASN A 130 -12.12 11.45 -11.01
N TYR A 131 -13.00 10.46 -11.19
CA TYR A 131 -14.43 10.70 -11.08
C TYR A 131 -14.92 10.51 -9.66
N VAL A 132 -15.01 11.59 -8.90
CA VAL A 132 -15.50 11.61 -7.52
C VAL A 132 -16.93 12.13 -7.48
N ASN A 133 -17.85 11.31 -6.97
CA ASN A 133 -19.20 11.76 -6.66
C ASN A 133 -19.30 12.07 -5.16
N ASN A 134 -19.50 13.35 -4.82
CA ASN A 134 -19.59 13.80 -3.44
C ASN A 134 -20.70 13.11 -2.61
N ASN A 135 -21.74 12.60 -3.27
CA ASN A 135 -22.82 11.86 -2.59
C ASN A 135 -22.36 10.45 -2.11
N ASP A 136 -21.25 9.96 -2.65
CA ASP A 136 -20.70 8.66 -2.28
C ASP A 136 -19.65 8.76 -1.15
N LEU A 137 -19.29 9.98 -0.74
CA LEU A 137 -18.34 10.22 0.34
C LEU A 137 -19.05 10.29 1.69
N CYS A 138 -18.39 9.71 2.70
CA CYS A 138 -18.76 9.87 4.09
C CYS A 138 -17.87 10.92 4.73
N TYR A 139 -18.44 12.04 5.16
CA TYR A 139 -17.69 13.08 5.88
C TYR A 139 -17.63 12.76 7.37
N ALA A 140 -16.52 13.06 8.01
CA ALA A 140 -16.30 12.79 9.44
C ALA A 140 -17.37 13.41 10.35
N ALA A 141 -17.93 14.55 9.97
CA ALA A 141 -19.02 15.20 10.70
C ALA A 141 -20.32 14.37 10.79
N ASN A 142 -20.51 13.42 9.89
CA ASN A 142 -21.68 12.56 9.79
C ASN A 142 -21.30 11.07 9.89
N ALA A 143 -20.22 10.74 10.61
CA ALA A 143 -19.71 9.38 10.71
C ALA A 143 -20.75 8.36 11.21
N SER A 144 -21.73 8.78 12.02
CA SER A 144 -22.83 7.94 12.49
C SER A 144 -23.77 7.48 11.37
N ASN A 145 -23.77 8.16 10.24
CA ASN A 145 -24.60 7.85 9.08
C ASN A 145 -23.82 7.18 7.94
N CYS A 146 -22.52 6.93 8.17
CA CYS A 146 -21.67 6.27 7.19
C CYS A 146 -21.95 4.76 7.20
N PRO A 147 -22.39 4.16 6.09
CA PRO A 147 -22.51 2.71 5.99
C PRO A 147 -21.18 2.01 6.26
N ASP A 148 -21.21 0.83 6.86
CA ASP A 148 -20.00 0.08 7.22
C ASP A 148 -19.11 -0.23 6.01
N ASN A 149 -19.70 -0.40 4.84
CA ASN A 149 -18.99 -0.63 3.59
C ASN A 149 -18.25 0.61 3.04
N LYS A 150 -18.25 1.74 3.77
CA LYS A 150 -17.48 2.96 3.45
C LYS A 150 -16.39 3.24 4.47
N ARG A 151 -16.00 2.25 5.24
CA ARG A 151 -14.95 2.33 6.23
C ARG A 151 -13.76 1.50 5.80
N PHE A 152 -12.58 1.99 6.07
CA PHE A 152 -11.37 1.19 6.11
C PHE A 152 -11.16 0.80 7.58
N LEU A 153 -11.25 -0.49 7.87
CA LEU A 153 -11.16 -1.02 9.21
C LEU A 153 -9.81 -1.72 9.39
N ILE A 154 -9.13 -1.41 10.47
CA ILE A 154 -7.90 -2.07 10.91
C ILE A 154 -8.17 -2.59 12.30
N ASP A 155 -8.08 -3.90 12.50
CA ASP A 155 -8.30 -4.55 13.80
C ASP A 155 -7.06 -4.37 14.68
N TRP A 156 -5.88 -4.65 14.12
CA TRP A 156 -4.61 -4.49 14.83
C TRP A 156 -3.44 -4.21 13.89
N ILE A 157 -2.41 -3.62 14.46
CA ILE A 157 -1.08 -3.49 13.85
C ILE A 157 -0.08 -3.99 14.89
N LYS A 158 0.80 -4.89 14.51
CA LYS A 158 1.83 -5.46 15.37
C LYS A 158 3.20 -5.25 14.75
N TYR A 159 4.15 -4.88 15.59
CA TYR A 159 5.57 -4.80 15.23
C TYR A 159 6.35 -5.79 16.12
N GLU A 160 7.23 -6.55 15.50
CA GLU A 160 8.15 -7.47 16.17
C GLU A 160 9.55 -7.33 15.57
N THR A 161 10.57 -7.41 16.39
CA THR A 161 11.96 -7.56 15.93
C THR A 161 12.25 -9.04 15.74
N LEU A 162 12.86 -9.38 14.61
CA LEU A 162 13.37 -10.73 14.34
C LEU A 162 14.62 -11.04 15.15
#